data_099fd6031d4f7c352b2be842dece4abb
#
_entry.id   099fd6031d4f7c352b2be842dece4abb
#
_cell.length_a   1.000
_cell.length_b   1.000
_cell.length_c   1.000
_cell.angle_alpha   90.00
_cell.angle_beta   90.00
_cell.angle_gamma   90.00
#
_symmetry.space_group_name_H-M   'P 1'
#
loop_
_entity.id
_entity.type
_entity.pdbx_description
1 polymer ?
#
loop_
_entity_poly.entity_id
_entity_poly.type
_entity_poly.pdbx_seq_one_letter_code
_entity_poly.pdbx_strand_id
1 'polypeptide(L)' 'MGLIRLRVREFAKEKGWTLREVSNRTGVPYTTIATYANSPGMATVDYTALDKMARAFDIAIEDLVEILEQ' A
#
# COMPACT_ATOMS: atom_id res chain seq x y z
N MET A 1 18.53 4.62 -9.86
CA MET A 1 17.77 3.56 -9.18
C MET A 1 16.45 4.12 -8.69
N GLY A 2 15.37 3.42 -9.01
CA GLY A 2 14.05 3.87 -8.62
C GLY A 2 13.68 3.47 -7.21
N LEU A 3 12.85 4.28 -6.58
CA LEU A 3 12.24 3.95 -5.30
C LEU A 3 10.77 3.67 -5.53
N ILE A 4 10.15 2.98 -4.60
CA ILE A 4 8.75 2.59 -4.67
C ILE A 4 7.95 3.33 -3.61
N ARG A 5 6.83 3.90 -4.01
CA ARG A 5 5.87 4.50 -3.10
C ARG A 5 4.54 3.78 -3.30
N LEU A 6 3.86 3.46 -2.22
CA LEU A 6 2.56 2.82 -2.31
C LEU A 6 1.45 3.83 -2.07
N ARG A 7 0.39 3.73 -2.89
CA ARG A 7 -0.75 4.64 -2.82
C ARG A 7 -1.80 4.18 -1.82
N VAL A 8 -1.34 3.74 -0.65
CA VAL A 8 -2.24 3.17 0.35
C VAL A 8 -3.25 4.20 0.85
N ARG A 9 -2.77 5.41 1.16
CA ARG A 9 -3.66 6.46 1.68
C ARG A 9 -4.70 6.88 0.66
N GLU A 10 -4.28 7.00 -0.60
CA GLU A 10 -5.19 7.42 -1.67
C GLU A 10 -6.34 6.43 -1.83
N PHE A 11 -6.03 5.14 -1.91
CA PHE A 11 -7.07 4.14 -2.07
C PHE A 11 -7.88 3.92 -0.80
N ALA A 12 -7.26 4.03 0.37
CA ALA A 12 -7.99 3.95 1.63
C ALA A 12 -9.01 5.08 1.73
N LYS A 13 -8.58 6.29 1.37
CA LYS A 13 -9.46 7.46 1.39
C LYS A 13 -10.62 7.28 0.42
N GLU A 14 -10.33 6.75 -0.77
CA GLU A 14 -11.35 6.52 -1.79
C GLU A 14 -12.42 5.54 -1.30
N LYS A 15 -12.00 4.51 -0.53
CA LYS A 15 -12.93 3.53 0.04
C LYS A 15 -13.58 4.02 1.32
N GLY A 16 -13.11 5.11 1.90
CA GLY A 16 -13.60 5.59 3.20
C GLY A 16 -13.04 4.79 4.37
N TRP A 17 -11.87 4.18 4.21
CA TRP A 17 -11.25 3.33 5.22
C TRP A 17 -10.12 4.05 5.93
N THR A 18 -10.01 3.81 7.25
CA THR A 18 -8.81 4.19 8.00
C THR A 18 -7.72 3.16 7.71
N LEU A 19 -6.48 3.47 8.10
CA LEU A 19 -5.40 2.50 7.95
C LEU A 19 -5.65 1.24 8.78
N ARG A 20 -6.33 1.36 9.94
CA ARG A 20 -6.70 0.19 10.73
C ARG A 20 -7.69 -0.69 9.99
N GLU A 21 -8.64 -0.07 9.30
CA GLU A 21 -9.59 -0.82 8.50
C GLU A 21 -8.87 -1.56 7.36
N VAL A 22 -7.90 -0.91 6.73
CA VAL A 22 -7.08 -1.54 5.70
C VAL A 22 -6.38 -2.77 6.29
N SER A 23 -5.80 -2.64 7.48
CA SER A 23 -5.15 -3.76 8.16
C SER A 23 -6.14 -4.89 8.39
N ASN A 24 -7.33 -4.58 8.90
CA ASN A 24 -8.36 -5.58 9.19
C ASN A 24 -8.81 -6.31 7.94
N ARG A 25 -8.98 -5.58 6.83
CA ARG A 25 -9.49 -6.17 5.58
C ARG A 25 -8.43 -6.96 4.82
N THR A 26 -7.16 -6.60 4.99
CA THR A 26 -6.08 -7.27 4.26
C THR A 26 -5.44 -8.39 5.05
N GLY A 27 -5.53 -8.34 6.37
CA GLY A 27 -4.78 -9.24 7.23
C GLY A 27 -3.31 -8.86 7.36
N VAL A 28 -2.90 -7.73 6.80
CA VAL A 28 -1.54 -7.22 6.93
C VAL A 28 -1.43 -6.46 8.25
N PRO A 29 -0.37 -6.66 9.04
CA PRO A 29 -0.24 -5.96 10.32
C PRO A 29 -0.34 -4.45 10.16
N TYR A 30 -0.98 -3.80 11.11
CA TYR A 30 -1.18 -2.35 11.06
C TYR A 30 0.14 -1.59 10.93
N THR A 31 1.18 -2.03 11.65
CA THR A 31 2.49 -1.37 11.58
C THR A 31 3.05 -1.40 10.17
N THR A 32 2.87 -2.50 9.45
CA THR A 32 3.30 -2.62 8.07
C THR A 32 2.50 -1.69 7.17
N ILE A 33 1.18 -1.64 7.37
CA ILE A 33 0.31 -0.74 6.60
C ILE A 33 0.73 0.71 6.82
N ALA A 34 0.96 1.10 8.09
CA ALA A 34 1.35 2.47 8.42
C ALA A 34 2.71 2.82 7.82
N THR A 35 3.66 1.90 7.87
CA THR A 35 4.98 2.11 7.27
C THR A 35 4.85 2.36 5.78
N TYR A 36 4.09 1.53 5.09
CA TYR A 36 3.90 1.67 3.64
C TYR A 36 3.15 2.95 3.28
N ALA A 37 2.16 3.33 4.10
CA ALA A 37 1.37 4.52 3.85
C ALA A 37 2.17 5.81 4.06
N ASN A 38 3.13 5.78 4.97
CA ASN A 38 3.87 6.98 5.37
C ASN A 38 5.23 7.12 4.70
N SER A 39 5.73 6.07 4.06
CA SER A 39 7.06 6.13 3.47
C SER A 39 7.04 6.96 2.18
N PRO A 40 7.94 7.92 2.05
CA PRO A 40 8.05 8.70 0.81
C PRO A 40 8.69 7.92 -0.34
N GLY A 41 9.39 6.84 -0.01
CA GLY A 41 10.00 5.97 -1.02
C GLY A 41 10.69 4.82 -0.36
N MET A 42 10.57 3.63 -0.94
CA MET A 42 11.14 2.40 -0.39
C MET A 42 11.93 1.66 -1.45
N ALA A 43 13.03 1.03 -1.03
CA ALA A 43 13.82 0.21 -1.94
C ALA A 43 13.15 -1.14 -2.21
N THR A 44 12.48 -1.69 -1.22
CA THR A 44 11.81 -2.99 -1.33
C THR A 44 10.47 -2.96 -0.61
N VAL A 45 9.56 -3.83 -1.05
CA VAL A 45 8.28 -4.04 -0.37
C VAL A 45 7.98 -5.53 -0.43
N ASP A 46 7.17 -6.01 0.53
CA ASP A 46 6.76 -7.39 0.55
C ASP A 46 5.66 -7.63 -0.47
N TYR A 47 5.91 -8.52 -1.43
CA TYR A 47 4.96 -8.81 -2.49
C TYR A 47 3.64 -9.37 -1.94
N THR A 48 3.71 -10.22 -0.91
CA THR A 48 2.50 -10.79 -0.33
C THR A 48 1.61 -9.69 0.24
N ALA A 49 2.20 -8.70 0.91
CA ALA A 49 1.44 -7.57 1.42
C ALA A 49 0.84 -6.75 0.29
N LEU A 50 1.60 -6.53 -0.79
CA LEU A 50 1.10 -5.83 -1.97
C LEU A 50 -0.12 -6.53 -2.56
N ASP A 51 -0.03 -7.86 -2.72
CA ASP A 51 -1.12 -8.64 -3.29
C ASP A 51 -2.38 -8.53 -2.44
N LYS A 52 -2.22 -8.66 -1.12
CA LYS A 52 -3.36 -8.57 -0.20
C LYS A 52 -4.01 -7.19 -0.26
N MET A 53 -3.21 -6.14 -0.31
CA MET A 53 -3.74 -4.78 -0.39
C MET A 53 -4.44 -4.52 -1.72
N ALA A 54 -3.84 -4.94 -2.82
CA ALA A 54 -4.43 -4.76 -4.14
C ALA A 54 -5.78 -5.48 -4.23
N ARG A 55 -5.87 -6.69 -3.71
CA ARG A 55 -7.13 -7.43 -3.69
C ARG A 55 -8.19 -6.75 -2.85
N ALA A 56 -7.81 -6.24 -1.68
CA ALA A 56 -8.74 -5.55 -0.80
C ALA A 56 -9.27 -4.27 -1.43
N PHE A 57 -8.42 -3.54 -2.14
CA PHE A 57 -8.80 -2.32 -2.84
C PHE A 57 -9.48 -2.60 -4.18
N ASP A 58 -9.45 -3.85 -4.64
CA ASP A 58 -10.00 -4.26 -5.94
C ASP A 58 -9.31 -3.53 -7.09
N ILE A 59 -7.99 -3.51 -7.06
CA ILE A 59 -7.16 -2.88 -8.09
C ILE A 59 -6.02 -3.82 -8.46
N ALA A 60 -5.34 -3.51 -9.55
CA ALA A 60 -4.12 -4.23 -9.92
C ALA A 60 -2.97 -3.75 -9.04
N ILE A 61 -1.96 -4.62 -8.83
CA ILE A 61 -0.78 -4.24 -8.06
C ILE A 61 -0.11 -3.01 -8.66
N GLU A 62 -0.04 -2.94 -9.98
CA GLU A 62 0.58 -1.80 -10.67
C GLU A 62 -0.14 -0.48 -10.43
N ASP A 63 -1.43 -0.53 -10.09
CA ASP A 63 -2.18 0.68 -9.74
C ASP A 63 -1.82 1.16 -8.33
N LEU A 64 -1.42 0.23 -7.47
CA LEU A 64 -1.06 0.54 -6.09
C LEU A 64 0.37 1.08 -5.99
N VAL A 65 1.24 0.64 -6.88
CA VAL A 65 2.67 0.95 -6.83
C VAL A 65 2.99 2.15 -7.71
N GLU A 66 3.70 3.10 -7.13
CA GLU A 66 4.24 4.24 -7.87
C GLU A 66 5.76 4.13 -7.88
N ILE A 67 6.35 4.11 -9.07
CA ILE A 67 7.80 4.06 -9.20
C ILE A 67 8.31 5.49 -9.33
N LEU A 68 9.16 5.88 -8.38
CA LEU A 68 9.71 7.23 -8.34
C LEU A 68 11.02 7.27 -9.12
N GLU A 69 11.09 8.13 -10.10
CA GLU A 69 12.29 8.31 -10.90
C GLU A 69 13.20 9.34 -10.27
N GLN A 70 14.49 9.07 -10.33
CA GLN A 70 15.49 9.99 -9.81
C GLN A 70 16.01 10.90 -10.93
#